data_edff42175f1b606c7bc7136d309f3149
#
_entry.id   edff42175f1b606c7bc7136d309f3149
#
_cell.length_a   1.000
_cell.length_b   1.000
_cell.length_c   1.000
_cell.angle_alpha   90.00
_cell.angle_beta   90.00
_cell.angle_gamma   90.00
#
_symmetry.space_group_name_H-M   'P 1'
#
loop_
_entity.id
_entity.type
_entity.pdbx_description
1 polymer ?
#
loop_
_entity_poly.entity_id
_entity_poly.type
_entity_poly.pdbx_seq_one_letter_code
_entity_poly.pdbx_strand_id
1 'polypeptide(L)'
;MKNYFSCLFLASCFMACSEPQNLKGNVSFSEAEEEVKMSEIITDYSLIKLETKGKNLILDVSMMRIWDDRIYILDAFASDKTVWVFDMEGKHIGRLGAFGQGPGEYIMPRALMVDEANDRILVKDVARNRLLFYDAEPLECVKEMDIPFYSDCVESLGENKLIWYVGSGCANQGDFQKHIQITDMNLNVLNNFISRMDFPRRGLYNVMSYFHRYDDDIYFHHPFSDEIYVYDAENDTVVNEYTVSFEDSKF
;
A
#
# COMPACT_ATOMS: atom_id res chain seq x y z
N MET A 1 54.70 -45.77 18.71
CA MET A 1 54.45 -44.69 17.79
C MET A 1 53.11 -44.95 17.09
N LYS A 2 52.06 -44.29 17.54
CA LYS A 2 50.71 -44.39 16.93
C LYS A 2 50.36 -43.03 16.37
N ASN A 3 50.28 -42.94 15.04
CA ASN A 3 49.88 -41.73 14.31
C ASN A 3 48.34 -41.63 14.36
N TYR A 4 47.80 -40.57 14.95
CA TYR A 4 46.41 -40.17 14.82
C TYR A 4 46.29 -39.20 13.64
N PHE A 5 45.63 -39.67 12.58
CA PHE A 5 45.17 -38.81 11.47
C PHE A 5 43.85 -38.15 11.91
N SER A 6 43.88 -36.83 12.14
CA SER A 6 42.69 -36.06 12.38
C SER A 6 42.07 -35.67 11.04
N CYS A 7 40.96 -36.29 10.68
CA CYS A 7 40.13 -35.85 9.56
C CYS A 7 39.32 -34.63 9.97
N LEU A 8 39.69 -33.46 9.47
CA LEU A 8 38.90 -32.26 9.58
C LEU A 8 37.81 -32.32 8.50
N PHE A 9 36.57 -32.56 8.91
CA PHE A 9 35.40 -32.47 8.01
C PHE A 9 35.00 -30.99 7.91
N LEU A 10 35.35 -30.37 6.79
CA LEU A 10 34.79 -29.07 6.43
C LEU A 10 33.35 -29.31 5.92
N ALA A 11 32.39 -29.03 6.77
CA ALA A 11 31.00 -28.90 6.34
C ALA A 11 30.81 -27.56 5.65
N SER A 12 30.88 -27.56 4.32
CA SER A 12 30.45 -26.42 3.51
C SER A 12 28.92 -26.35 3.56
N CYS A 13 28.39 -25.48 4.39
CA CYS A 13 26.99 -25.06 4.28
C CYS A 13 26.84 -24.29 2.95
N PHE A 14 26.39 -25.00 1.94
CA PHE A 14 25.74 -24.34 0.80
C PHE A 14 24.40 -23.81 1.33
N MET A 15 24.33 -22.54 1.68
CA MET A 15 23.08 -21.82 1.72
C MET A 15 22.63 -21.72 0.25
N ALA A 16 21.82 -22.67 -0.17
CA ALA A 16 20.99 -22.50 -1.34
C ALA A 16 19.99 -21.40 -0.98
N CYS A 17 20.17 -20.20 -1.51
CA CYS A 17 19.06 -19.27 -1.68
C CYS A 17 18.06 -19.97 -2.59
N SER A 18 17.09 -20.67 -2.01
CA SER A 18 15.90 -21.07 -2.75
C SER A 18 15.13 -19.78 -3.01
N GLU A 19 15.07 -19.37 -4.25
CA GLU A 19 14.07 -18.41 -4.69
C GLU A 19 12.70 -18.94 -4.29
N PRO A 20 11.83 -18.13 -3.71
CA PRO A 20 10.48 -18.56 -3.39
C PRO A 20 9.71 -18.80 -4.68
N GLN A 21 9.62 -20.05 -5.09
CA GLN A 21 8.79 -20.49 -6.21
C GLN A 21 7.42 -20.88 -5.68
N ASN A 22 6.51 -19.92 -5.59
CA ASN A 22 5.09 -20.21 -5.50
C ASN A 22 4.33 -19.33 -6.51
N LEU A 23 4.61 -19.55 -7.80
CA LEU A 23 3.74 -19.05 -8.86
C LEU A 23 2.42 -19.80 -8.78
N LYS A 24 1.32 -19.14 -8.38
CA LYS A 24 -0.04 -19.71 -8.43
C LYS A 24 -0.55 -19.81 -9.88
N GLY A 25 -0.02 -19.02 -10.83
CA GLY A 25 -0.38 -19.15 -12.22
C GLY A 25 0.15 -18.08 -13.17
N ASN A 26 0.07 -18.41 -14.45
CA ASN A 26 0.21 -17.45 -15.53
C ASN A 26 -1.20 -17.01 -15.97
N VAL A 27 -1.44 -15.71 -16.00
CA VAL A 27 -2.65 -15.11 -16.57
C VAL A 27 -2.29 -14.61 -17.97
N SER A 28 -2.82 -15.28 -18.99
CA SER A 28 -2.59 -14.89 -20.39
C SER A 28 -3.84 -14.23 -20.96
N PHE A 29 -3.66 -13.07 -21.57
CA PHE A 29 -4.71 -12.37 -22.31
C PHE A 29 -4.43 -12.55 -23.80
N SER A 30 -5.20 -13.42 -24.46
CA SER A 30 -5.09 -13.68 -25.90
C SER A 30 -6.06 -12.83 -26.73
N GLU A 31 -7.23 -12.55 -26.17
CA GLU A 31 -8.26 -11.72 -26.80
C GLU A 31 -8.93 -10.85 -25.72
N ALA A 32 -9.10 -9.56 -26.01
CA ALA A 32 -9.91 -8.68 -25.18
C ALA A 32 -11.36 -8.71 -25.69
N GLU A 33 -12.31 -8.91 -24.80
CA GLU A 33 -13.71 -8.69 -25.15
C GLU A 33 -13.94 -7.19 -25.39
N GLU A 34 -14.65 -6.85 -26.45
CA GLU A 34 -14.92 -5.45 -26.79
C GLU A 34 -15.80 -4.76 -25.74
N GLU A 35 -16.63 -5.51 -25.02
CA GLU A 35 -17.54 -4.98 -24.01
C GLU A 35 -17.84 -6.04 -22.94
N VAL A 36 -17.61 -5.68 -21.67
CA VAL A 36 -17.98 -6.47 -20.50
C VAL A 36 -19.09 -5.74 -19.75
N LYS A 37 -20.23 -6.42 -19.56
CA LYS A 37 -21.36 -5.82 -18.84
C LYS A 37 -21.13 -5.88 -17.33
N MET A 38 -21.47 -4.82 -16.62
CA MET A 38 -21.40 -4.79 -15.16
C MET A 38 -22.14 -5.96 -14.50
N SER A 39 -23.27 -6.41 -15.08
CA SER A 39 -24.06 -7.54 -14.59
C SER A 39 -23.35 -8.91 -14.67
N GLU A 40 -22.26 -9.01 -15.40
CA GLU A 40 -21.43 -10.22 -15.49
C GLU A 40 -20.41 -10.29 -14.36
N ILE A 41 -20.08 -9.12 -13.77
CA ILE A 41 -19.09 -8.98 -12.69
C ILE A 41 -19.77 -8.78 -11.34
N ILE A 42 -20.87 -8.00 -11.31
CA ILE A 42 -21.57 -7.62 -10.09
C ILE A 42 -22.86 -8.40 -9.98
N THR A 43 -23.00 -9.21 -8.94
CA THR A 43 -24.19 -10.02 -8.67
C THR A 43 -25.24 -9.29 -7.82
N ASP A 44 -24.78 -8.35 -6.98
CA ASP A 44 -25.66 -7.52 -6.15
C ASP A 44 -24.99 -6.18 -5.85
N TYR A 45 -25.78 -5.15 -5.56
CA TYR A 45 -25.28 -3.84 -5.17
C TYR A 45 -26.28 -3.11 -4.26
N SER A 46 -25.75 -2.25 -3.42
CA SER A 46 -26.54 -1.29 -2.63
C SER A 46 -26.04 0.13 -2.88
N LEU A 47 -26.93 1.11 -2.68
CA LEU A 47 -26.61 2.52 -2.84
C LEU A 47 -26.74 3.22 -1.50
N ILE A 48 -25.64 3.82 -1.05
CA ILE A 48 -25.59 4.67 0.13
C ILE A 48 -25.55 6.13 -0.33
N LYS A 49 -26.61 6.89 -0.02
CA LYS A 49 -26.67 8.29 -0.37
C LYS A 49 -25.95 9.11 0.71
N LEU A 50 -24.78 9.64 0.38
CA LEU A 50 -24.03 10.49 1.29
C LEU A 50 -24.70 11.85 1.51
N GLU A 51 -24.72 12.30 2.76
CA GLU A 51 -25.27 13.57 3.16
C GLU A 51 -24.39 14.73 2.66
N THR A 52 -24.94 15.55 1.79
CA THR A 52 -24.28 16.75 1.26
C THR A 52 -24.99 17.99 1.78
N LYS A 53 -24.47 18.63 2.83
CA LYS A 53 -25.00 19.88 3.38
C LYS A 53 -23.95 20.98 3.37
N GLY A 54 -24.33 22.15 2.89
CA GLY A 54 -23.49 23.34 2.91
C GLY A 54 -22.22 23.18 2.07
N LYS A 55 -21.04 23.16 2.72
CA LYS A 55 -19.73 23.02 2.07
C LYS A 55 -19.24 21.57 1.95
N ASN A 56 -20.03 20.60 2.40
CA ASN A 56 -19.63 19.19 2.37
C ASN A 56 -19.87 18.61 0.97
N LEU A 57 -19.10 19.05 0.00
CA LEU A 57 -19.10 18.53 -1.36
C LEU A 57 -17.79 17.74 -1.58
N ILE A 58 -17.93 16.45 -1.84
CA ILE A 58 -16.83 15.62 -2.27
C ILE A 58 -16.58 15.91 -3.74
N LEU A 59 -15.39 16.36 -4.09
CA LEU A 59 -14.99 16.65 -5.47
C LEU A 59 -14.37 15.43 -6.13
N ASP A 60 -13.64 14.63 -5.35
CA ASP A 60 -12.96 13.43 -5.82
C ASP A 60 -12.93 12.37 -4.73
N VAL A 61 -13.11 11.12 -5.13
CA VAL A 61 -12.90 9.96 -4.25
C VAL A 61 -11.51 9.39 -4.56
N SER A 62 -10.49 10.01 -4.00
CA SER A 62 -9.11 9.59 -4.22
C SER A 62 -8.80 8.24 -3.58
N MET A 63 -9.33 8.02 -2.38
CA MET A 63 -9.33 6.75 -1.65
C MET A 63 -10.57 6.63 -0.79
N MET A 64 -11.03 5.40 -0.58
CA MET A 64 -12.11 5.09 0.33
C MET A 64 -11.73 3.89 1.20
N ARG A 65 -12.14 3.95 2.47
CA ARG A 65 -12.08 2.82 3.41
C ARG A 65 -13.41 2.69 4.12
N ILE A 66 -13.85 1.46 4.28
CA ILE A 66 -15.01 1.12 5.12
C ILE A 66 -14.46 0.31 6.28
N TRP A 67 -14.71 0.81 7.49
CA TRP A 67 -14.23 0.16 8.69
C TRP A 67 -15.04 0.65 9.91
N ASP A 68 -15.38 -0.26 10.81
CA ASP A 68 -16.13 -0.02 12.04
C ASP A 68 -17.42 0.79 11.80
N ASP A 69 -18.26 0.27 10.86
CA ASP A 69 -19.53 0.88 10.44
C ASP A 69 -19.41 2.35 9.99
N ARG A 70 -18.25 2.74 9.47
CA ARG A 70 -17.97 4.08 8.96
C ARG A 70 -17.33 4.03 7.57
N ILE A 71 -17.64 5.05 6.80
CA ILE A 71 -17.07 5.28 5.47
C ILE A 71 -16.12 6.47 5.55
N TYR A 72 -14.85 6.24 5.29
CA TYR A 72 -13.81 7.26 5.24
C TYR A 72 -13.46 7.54 3.79
N ILE A 73 -13.58 8.79 3.35
CA ILE A 73 -13.32 9.21 1.97
C ILE A 73 -12.25 10.30 1.96
N LEU A 74 -11.12 9.99 1.36
CA LEU A 74 -10.07 10.97 1.10
C LEU A 74 -10.41 11.73 -0.18
N ASP A 75 -10.62 13.04 -0.06
CA ASP A 75 -10.73 14.00 -1.15
C ASP A 75 -9.40 14.77 -1.26
N ALA A 76 -8.45 14.23 -2.02
CA ALA A 76 -7.09 14.77 -2.11
C ALA A 76 -6.95 15.90 -3.13
N PHE A 77 -7.93 16.12 -3.98
CA PHE A 77 -7.89 17.12 -5.06
C PHE A 77 -8.77 18.35 -4.81
N ALA A 78 -9.59 18.33 -3.75
CA ALA A 78 -10.30 19.54 -3.33
C ALA A 78 -9.34 20.65 -2.92
N SER A 79 -9.81 21.89 -2.96
CA SER A 79 -9.05 23.06 -2.50
C SER A 79 -8.71 22.96 -1.00
N ASP A 80 -9.64 22.46 -0.23
CA ASP A 80 -9.55 22.18 1.19
C ASP A 80 -9.53 20.66 1.44
N LYS A 81 -8.47 20.00 0.93
CA LYS A 81 -8.26 18.57 1.03
C LYS A 81 -8.65 18.03 2.40
N THR A 82 -9.44 16.95 2.43
CA THR A 82 -9.92 16.41 3.70
C THR A 82 -10.24 14.93 3.61
N VAL A 83 -10.32 14.28 4.75
CA VAL A 83 -10.92 12.95 4.90
C VAL A 83 -12.30 13.13 5.50
N TRP A 84 -13.32 12.87 4.70
CA TRP A 84 -14.70 12.87 5.11
C TRP A 84 -15.06 11.56 5.83
N VAL A 85 -15.87 11.65 6.89
CA VAL A 85 -16.35 10.48 7.64
C VAL A 85 -17.87 10.46 7.65
N PHE A 86 -18.43 9.32 7.24
CA PHE A 86 -19.87 9.06 7.21
C PHE A 86 -20.17 7.76 7.95
N ASP A 87 -21.41 7.60 8.43
CA ASP A 87 -21.94 6.31 8.85
C ASP A 87 -22.42 5.48 7.64
N MET A 88 -22.86 4.24 7.90
CA MET A 88 -23.34 3.34 6.84
C MET A 88 -24.72 3.75 6.29
N GLU A 89 -25.42 4.67 6.90
CA GLU A 89 -26.63 5.33 6.37
C GLU A 89 -26.28 6.54 5.50
N GLY A 90 -25.00 6.89 5.39
CA GLY A 90 -24.48 8.01 4.62
C GLY A 90 -24.59 9.37 5.30
N LYS A 91 -24.90 9.43 6.59
CA LYS A 91 -24.94 10.66 7.36
C LYS A 91 -23.52 11.12 7.67
N HIS A 92 -23.24 12.41 7.47
CA HIS A 92 -21.95 12.99 7.77
C HIS A 92 -21.67 13.02 9.27
N ILE A 93 -20.61 12.34 9.72
CA ILE A 93 -20.16 12.29 11.12
C ILE A 93 -19.16 13.41 11.39
N GLY A 94 -18.17 13.59 10.52
CA GLY A 94 -17.10 14.55 10.73
C GLY A 94 -16.00 14.48 9.68
N ARG A 95 -14.83 14.96 10.05
CA ARG A 95 -13.61 14.95 9.21
C ARG A 95 -12.42 14.55 10.06
N LEU A 96 -11.45 13.86 9.44
CA LEU A 96 -10.14 13.63 10.02
C LEU A 96 -9.19 14.72 9.52
N GLY A 97 -8.69 15.51 10.44
CA GLY A 97 -7.77 16.61 10.14
C GLY A 97 -8.38 17.70 9.24
N ALA A 98 -7.50 18.53 8.71
CA ALA A 98 -7.85 19.61 7.80
C ALA A 98 -6.66 19.96 6.90
N PHE A 99 -6.91 20.69 5.82
CA PHE A 99 -5.86 21.30 5.01
C PHE A 99 -5.17 22.42 5.80
N GLY A 100 -3.85 22.27 6.03
CA GLY A 100 -3.07 23.27 6.77
C GLY A 100 -1.71 22.76 7.23
N GLN A 101 -1.06 23.50 8.14
CA GLN A 101 0.25 23.22 8.67
C GLN A 101 0.28 23.11 10.21
N GLY A 102 -0.86 23.23 10.85
CA GLY A 102 -1.00 23.05 12.29
C GLY A 102 -0.91 21.58 12.72
N PRO A 103 -0.94 21.32 14.04
CA PRO A 103 -1.02 19.97 14.56
C PRO A 103 -2.27 19.24 14.04
N GLY A 104 -2.10 17.99 13.57
CA GLY A 104 -3.20 17.22 12.99
C GLY A 104 -3.71 17.74 11.65
N GLU A 105 -2.99 18.65 10.99
CA GLU A 105 -3.33 19.13 9.66
C GLU A 105 -2.35 18.55 8.62
N TYR A 106 -2.76 18.54 7.36
CA TYR A 106 -1.95 18.04 6.24
C TYR A 106 -2.04 18.96 5.01
N ILE A 107 -1.02 18.92 4.17
CA ILE A 107 -0.93 19.73 2.93
C ILE A 107 -1.30 18.91 1.71
N MET A 108 -0.79 17.67 1.61
CA MET A 108 -0.99 16.80 0.46
C MET A 108 -1.21 15.34 0.92
N PRO A 109 -2.40 15.04 1.42
CA PRO A 109 -2.73 13.68 1.83
C PRO A 109 -2.81 12.78 0.58
N ARG A 110 -2.18 11.60 0.63
CA ARG A 110 -2.08 10.68 -0.51
C ARG A 110 -2.35 9.23 -0.17
N ALA A 111 -2.38 8.87 1.11
CA ALA A 111 -2.78 7.55 1.54
C ALA A 111 -3.70 7.64 2.74
N LEU A 112 -4.64 6.73 2.79
CA LEU A 112 -5.62 6.55 3.86
C LEU A 112 -5.65 5.06 4.22
N MET A 113 -5.30 4.73 5.45
CA MET A 113 -5.16 3.35 5.91
C MET A 113 -5.91 3.15 7.22
N VAL A 114 -6.27 1.91 7.50
CA VAL A 114 -6.85 1.49 8.78
C VAL A 114 -5.79 0.75 9.60
N ASP A 115 -5.64 1.14 10.85
CA ASP A 115 -4.89 0.43 11.89
C ASP A 115 -5.90 -0.19 12.86
N GLU A 116 -6.43 -1.34 12.49
CA GLU A 116 -7.49 -2.04 13.23
C GLU A 116 -7.06 -2.41 14.65
N ALA A 117 -5.77 -2.73 14.82
CA ALA A 117 -5.24 -3.15 16.11
C ALA A 117 -5.27 -2.03 17.18
N ASN A 118 -5.31 -0.77 16.75
CA ASN A 118 -5.26 0.40 17.63
C ASN A 118 -6.46 1.34 17.46
N ASP A 119 -7.51 0.92 16.74
CA ASP A 119 -8.71 1.71 16.44
C ASP A 119 -8.40 3.09 15.83
N ARG A 120 -7.53 3.10 14.79
CA ARG A 120 -7.00 4.33 14.19
C ARG A 120 -7.10 4.36 12.68
N ILE A 121 -7.20 5.57 12.19
CA ILE A 121 -7.03 5.89 10.78
C ILE A 121 -5.71 6.62 10.59
N LEU A 122 -4.93 6.18 9.61
CA LEU A 122 -3.65 6.76 9.27
C LEU A 122 -3.76 7.55 7.97
N VAL A 123 -3.18 8.73 7.94
CA VAL A 123 -3.11 9.59 6.74
C VAL A 123 -1.65 9.91 6.45
N LYS A 124 -1.19 9.63 5.23
CA LYS A 124 0.15 10.03 4.78
C LYS A 124 0.08 11.40 4.09
N ASP A 125 0.80 12.38 4.63
CA ASP A 125 1.05 13.67 4.00
C ASP A 125 2.39 13.63 3.25
N VAL A 126 2.33 13.59 1.91
CA VAL A 126 3.56 13.52 1.09
C VAL A 126 4.29 14.84 1.02
N ALA A 127 3.60 15.99 1.18
CA ALA A 127 4.25 17.30 1.14
C ALA A 127 5.21 17.52 2.31
N ARG A 128 4.88 16.96 3.48
CA ARG A 128 5.72 17.04 4.68
C ARG A 128 6.44 15.73 5.00
N ASN A 129 6.22 14.71 4.20
CA ASN A 129 6.71 13.34 4.41
C ASN A 129 6.39 12.83 5.82
N ARG A 130 5.12 12.93 6.21
CA ARG A 130 4.59 12.57 7.53
C ARG A 130 3.51 11.53 7.47
N LEU A 131 3.43 10.76 8.55
CA LEU A 131 2.31 9.89 8.86
C LEU A 131 1.58 10.48 10.07
N LEU A 132 0.27 10.71 9.90
CA LEU A 132 -0.62 11.23 10.92
C LEU A 132 -1.55 10.09 11.36
N PHE A 133 -1.74 9.96 12.67
CA PHE A 133 -2.57 8.94 13.30
C PHE A 133 -3.76 9.62 13.96
N TYR A 134 -4.95 9.22 13.57
CA TYR A 134 -6.19 9.74 14.14
C TYR A 134 -6.93 8.62 14.85
N ASP A 135 -7.38 8.85 16.06
CA ASP A 135 -8.32 7.96 16.69
C ASP A 135 -9.66 7.98 15.93
N ALA A 136 -10.26 6.83 15.75
CA ALA A 136 -11.55 6.74 15.07
C ALA A 136 -12.66 7.40 15.89
N GLU A 137 -12.50 7.48 17.22
CA GLU A 137 -13.38 8.19 18.11
C GLU A 137 -12.62 8.68 19.37
N PRO A 138 -12.55 10.02 19.65
CA PRO A 138 -13.03 11.11 18.80
C PRO A 138 -12.16 11.24 17.55
N LEU A 139 -12.63 11.86 16.47
CA LEU A 139 -11.91 12.03 15.21
C LEU A 139 -10.72 13.02 15.36
N GLU A 140 -9.76 12.70 16.22
CA GLU A 140 -8.66 13.59 16.62
C GLU A 140 -7.29 12.99 16.28
N CYS A 141 -6.37 13.84 15.88
CA CYS A 141 -4.98 13.44 15.66
C CYS A 141 -4.30 13.21 17.00
N VAL A 142 -3.81 11.98 17.20
CA VAL A 142 -3.15 11.58 18.45
C VAL A 142 -1.63 11.44 18.31
N LYS A 143 -1.13 11.34 17.08
CA LYS A 143 0.30 11.17 16.82
C LYS A 143 0.65 11.66 15.42
N GLU A 144 1.80 12.28 15.27
CA GLU A 144 2.44 12.59 14.00
C GLU A 144 3.85 12.04 13.99
N MET A 145 4.30 11.49 12.87
CA MET A 145 5.65 10.97 12.72
C MET A 145 6.24 11.41 11.39
N ASP A 146 7.46 11.91 11.41
CA ASP A 146 8.23 12.13 10.20
C ASP A 146 8.67 10.79 9.64
N ILE A 147 8.44 10.56 8.35
CA ILE A 147 8.84 9.33 7.67
C ILE A 147 10.33 9.45 7.33
N PRO A 148 11.21 8.53 7.81
CA PRO A 148 12.66 8.66 7.66
C PRO A 148 13.16 8.38 6.24
N PHE A 149 12.27 7.98 5.33
CA PHE A 149 12.56 7.69 3.93
C PHE A 149 11.46 8.26 3.02
N TYR A 150 11.72 8.35 1.75
CA TYR A 150 10.69 8.71 0.78
C TYR A 150 9.97 7.44 0.30
N SER A 151 8.66 7.54 0.10
CA SER A 151 7.86 6.46 -0.46
C SER A 151 6.74 7.02 -1.33
N ASP A 152 6.38 6.31 -2.38
CA ASP A 152 5.27 6.69 -3.25
C ASP A 152 3.94 6.37 -2.59
N CYS A 153 3.79 5.15 -2.09
CA CYS A 153 2.59 4.73 -1.38
C CYS A 153 2.90 3.83 -0.18
N VAL A 154 1.88 3.62 0.63
CA VAL A 154 1.91 2.81 1.85
C VAL A 154 0.56 2.17 2.08
N GLU A 155 0.56 0.95 2.64
CA GLU A 155 -0.66 0.27 3.08
C GLU A 155 -0.42 -0.41 4.43
N SER A 156 -1.50 -0.66 5.18
CA SER A 156 -1.46 -1.43 6.42
C SER A 156 -1.47 -2.92 6.11
N LEU A 157 -0.55 -3.66 6.71
CA LEU A 157 -0.54 -5.13 6.67
C LEU A 157 -1.36 -5.75 7.81
N GLY A 158 -1.89 -4.92 8.73
CA GLY A 158 -2.36 -5.43 10.01
C GLY A 158 -1.19 -5.71 10.97
N GLU A 159 -1.47 -6.30 12.13
CA GLU A 159 -0.47 -6.73 13.12
C GLU A 159 0.63 -5.70 13.45
N ASN A 160 0.28 -4.40 13.44
CA ASN A 160 1.19 -3.29 13.65
C ASN A 160 2.33 -3.19 12.62
N LYS A 161 2.08 -3.61 11.37
CA LYS A 161 3.02 -3.51 10.26
C LYS A 161 2.47 -2.63 9.13
N LEU A 162 3.39 -1.96 8.44
CA LEU A 162 3.12 -1.17 7.24
C LEU A 162 4.00 -1.68 6.10
N ILE A 163 3.42 -1.77 4.89
CA ILE A 163 4.15 -2.03 3.65
C ILE A 163 4.25 -0.75 2.84
N TRP A 164 5.47 -0.45 2.39
CA TRP A 164 5.80 0.76 1.66
C TRP A 164 6.33 0.42 0.28
N TYR A 165 5.86 1.16 -0.71
CA TYR A 165 6.49 1.17 -2.02
C TYR A 165 7.46 2.35 -2.09
N VAL A 166 8.75 2.05 -2.20
CA VAL A 166 9.84 3.02 -2.30
C VAL A 166 10.21 3.17 -3.77
N GLY A 167 9.66 4.18 -4.42
CA GLY A 167 9.79 4.37 -5.85
C GLY A 167 11.17 4.80 -6.34
N SER A 168 11.27 4.90 -7.66
CA SER A 168 12.52 5.22 -8.36
C SER A 168 12.99 6.68 -8.20
N GLY A 169 12.11 7.57 -7.70
CA GLY A 169 12.43 9.00 -7.51
C GLY A 169 13.49 9.30 -6.46
N CYS A 170 13.83 8.33 -5.62
CA CYS A 170 14.69 8.50 -4.44
C CYS A 170 16.17 8.20 -4.70
N ALA A 171 16.63 8.33 -5.92
CA ALA A 171 17.99 7.97 -6.33
C ALA A 171 19.12 8.64 -5.51
N ASN A 172 18.79 9.60 -4.65
CA ASN A 172 19.77 10.38 -3.91
C ASN A 172 19.68 10.30 -2.37
N GLN A 173 18.81 9.46 -1.80
CA GLN A 173 18.66 9.34 -0.35
C GLN A 173 18.93 7.91 0.13
N GLY A 174 20.19 7.62 0.42
CA GLY A 174 20.60 6.40 1.13
C GLY A 174 20.60 5.11 0.31
N ASP A 175 20.99 4.03 0.97
CA ASP A 175 21.15 2.66 0.43
C ASP A 175 19.81 1.92 0.14
N PHE A 176 18.78 2.61 -0.35
CA PHE A 176 17.53 1.96 -0.70
C PHE A 176 17.69 1.17 -2.01
N GLN A 177 18.14 -0.06 -1.88
CA GLN A 177 18.31 -0.98 -3.01
C GLN A 177 17.05 -1.82 -3.30
N LYS A 178 15.98 -1.60 -2.57
CA LYS A 178 14.75 -2.40 -2.64
C LYS A 178 13.52 -1.52 -2.85
N HIS A 179 12.54 -2.06 -3.58
CA HIS A 179 11.30 -1.35 -3.86
C HIS A 179 10.24 -1.49 -2.77
N ILE A 180 10.24 -2.62 -2.06
CA ILE A 180 9.29 -2.89 -1.00
C ILE A 180 10.00 -2.87 0.33
N GLN A 181 9.43 -2.14 1.28
CA GLN A 181 9.91 -2.04 2.64
C GLN A 181 8.77 -2.32 3.62
N ILE A 182 9.05 -3.12 4.63
CA ILE A 182 8.12 -3.37 5.74
C ILE A 182 8.66 -2.71 6.98
N THR A 183 7.78 -1.98 7.69
CA THR A 183 8.11 -1.34 8.96
C THR A 183 7.10 -1.73 10.03
N ASP A 184 7.49 -1.54 11.29
CA ASP A 184 6.56 -1.44 12.40
C ASP A 184 5.84 -0.08 12.39
N MET A 185 4.90 0.14 13.34
CA MET A 185 4.19 1.42 13.53
C MET A 185 5.07 2.54 14.11
N ASN A 186 6.32 2.27 14.46
CA ASN A 186 7.32 3.28 14.82
C ASN A 186 8.28 3.60 13.68
N LEU A 187 7.98 3.07 12.47
CA LEU A 187 8.76 3.23 11.24
C LEU A 187 10.16 2.61 11.31
N ASN A 188 10.39 1.66 12.23
CA ASN A 188 11.58 0.82 12.20
C ASN A 188 11.45 -0.17 11.05
N VAL A 189 12.47 -0.25 10.21
CA VAL A 189 12.51 -1.19 9.09
C VAL A 189 12.67 -2.60 9.61
N LEU A 190 11.73 -3.47 9.29
CA LEU A 190 11.74 -4.88 9.65
C LEU A 190 12.32 -5.72 8.53
N ASN A 191 11.90 -5.45 7.28
CA ASN A 191 12.32 -6.23 6.11
C ASN A 191 12.27 -5.40 4.83
N ASN A 192 12.96 -5.87 3.78
CA ASN A 192 13.00 -5.24 2.47
C ASN A 192 13.00 -6.30 1.36
N PHE A 193 12.19 -6.08 0.33
CA PHE A 193 11.99 -7.02 -0.77
C PHE A 193 12.13 -6.34 -2.12
N ILE A 194 12.25 -7.14 -3.16
CA ILE A 194 12.35 -6.78 -4.57
C ILE A 194 13.50 -5.81 -4.84
N SER A 195 14.55 -6.34 -5.43
CA SER A 195 15.72 -5.55 -5.81
C SER A 195 15.32 -4.46 -6.79
N ARG A 196 15.92 -3.29 -6.61
CA ARG A 196 15.68 -2.15 -7.48
C ARG A 196 16.06 -2.49 -8.90
N MET A 197 15.11 -2.38 -9.81
CA MET A 197 15.37 -2.46 -11.24
C MET A 197 15.73 -1.06 -11.77
N ASP A 198 16.68 -0.99 -12.68
CA ASP A 198 17.02 0.25 -13.38
C ASP A 198 15.93 0.55 -14.42
N PHE A 199 14.96 1.37 -14.05
CA PHE A 199 13.95 1.84 -15.01
C PHE A 199 14.43 3.03 -15.80
N PRO A 200 14.05 3.12 -17.09
CA PRO A 200 14.27 4.35 -17.83
C PRO A 200 13.53 5.49 -17.13
N ARG A 201 14.26 6.52 -16.72
CA ARG A 201 13.79 7.69 -15.93
C ARG A 201 12.76 8.57 -16.67
N ARG A 202 11.98 8.04 -17.60
CA ARG A 202 11.05 8.80 -18.43
C ARG A 202 9.62 8.45 -18.08
N GLY A 203 9.09 9.14 -17.07
CA GLY A 203 7.67 9.16 -16.77
C GLY A 203 7.42 9.44 -15.30
N LEU A 204 6.70 10.52 -15.01
CA LEU A 204 6.07 10.73 -13.72
C LEU A 204 4.79 9.89 -13.72
N TYR A 205 4.81 8.76 -13.04
CA TYR A 205 3.61 7.96 -12.83
C TYR A 205 2.95 8.44 -11.56
N ASN A 206 1.81 9.08 -11.71
CA ASN A 206 1.00 9.55 -10.58
C ASN A 206 -0.04 8.49 -10.23
N VAL A 207 0.39 7.43 -9.61
CA VAL A 207 -0.51 6.37 -9.12
C VAL A 207 -0.78 6.63 -7.64
N MET A 208 -2.04 6.57 -7.23
CA MET A 208 -2.42 6.79 -5.83
C MET A 208 -1.99 5.63 -4.95
N SER A 209 -2.04 4.40 -5.46
CA SER A 209 -1.54 3.22 -4.77
C SER A 209 -1.11 2.15 -5.76
N TYR A 210 -0.05 1.44 -5.44
CA TYR A 210 0.36 0.20 -6.09
C TYR A 210 -0.15 -1.03 -5.34
N PHE A 211 -0.75 -0.83 -4.15
CA PHE A 211 -1.26 -1.89 -3.29
C PHE A 211 -2.76 -2.04 -3.48
N HIS A 212 -3.20 -3.28 -3.57
CA HIS A 212 -4.60 -3.67 -3.69
C HIS A 212 -4.89 -4.74 -2.65
N ARG A 213 -5.85 -4.48 -1.78
CA ARG A 213 -6.31 -5.45 -0.80
C ARG A 213 -7.41 -6.31 -1.43
N TYR A 214 -7.27 -7.61 -1.30
CA TYR A 214 -8.31 -8.57 -1.61
C TYR A 214 -8.38 -9.59 -0.46
N ASP A 215 -9.50 -9.66 0.22
CA ASP A 215 -9.63 -10.31 1.53
C ASP A 215 -8.53 -9.82 2.51
N ASP A 216 -7.76 -10.71 3.09
CA ASP A 216 -6.66 -10.37 4.00
C ASP A 216 -5.32 -10.16 3.29
N ASP A 217 -5.26 -10.43 1.99
CA ASP A 217 -4.03 -10.35 1.21
C ASP A 217 -3.79 -8.95 0.64
N ILE A 218 -2.53 -8.53 0.62
CA ILE A 218 -2.08 -7.31 -0.04
C ILE A 218 -1.33 -7.67 -1.31
N TYR A 219 -1.97 -7.44 -2.44
CA TYR A 219 -1.39 -7.58 -3.77
C TYR A 219 -0.76 -6.28 -4.22
N PHE A 220 0.31 -6.39 -4.97
CA PHE A 220 0.92 -5.24 -5.63
C PHE A 220 1.65 -5.65 -6.90
N HIS A 221 1.79 -4.68 -7.79
CA HIS A 221 2.59 -4.83 -9.00
C HIS A 221 3.61 -3.70 -9.07
N HIS A 222 4.74 -4.01 -9.64
CA HIS A 222 5.74 -3.00 -9.95
C HIS A 222 5.41 -2.41 -11.34
N PRO A 223 5.44 -1.08 -11.54
CA PRO A 223 5.33 -0.49 -12.87
C PRO A 223 6.32 -1.12 -13.84
N PHE A 224 5.86 -1.49 -15.03
CA PHE A 224 6.64 -2.20 -16.07
C PHE A 224 7.11 -3.62 -15.72
N SER A 225 6.50 -4.25 -14.76
CA SER A 225 6.66 -5.68 -14.49
C SER A 225 5.38 -6.42 -14.88
N ASP A 226 5.56 -7.60 -15.43
CA ASP A 226 4.46 -8.52 -15.72
C ASP A 226 4.08 -9.33 -14.47
N GLU A 227 4.73 -9.07 -13.34
CA GLU A 227 4.60 -9.84 -12.12
C GLU A 227 3.63 -9.16 -11.13
N ILE A 228 2.75 -9.95 -10.55
CA ILE A 228 1.89 -9.57 -9.43
C ILE A 228 2.40 -10.27 -8.18
N TYR A 229 2.73 -9.49 -7.20
CA TYR A 229 3.26 -9.96 -5.93
C TYR A 229 2.19 -9.91 -4.84
N VAL A 230 2.34 -10.77 -3.84
CA VAL A 230 1.56 -10.76 -2.61
C VAL A 230 2.49 -10.79 -1.41
N TYR A 231 2.09 -10.15 -0.33
CA TYR A 231 2.75 -10.31 0.96
C TYR A 231 2.21 -11.55 1.66
N ASP A 232 3.08 -12.53 1.88
CA ASP A 232 2.80 -13.75 2.63
C ASP A 232 3.06 -13.48 4.12
N ALA A 233 1.98 -13.29 4.88
CA ALA A 233 2.06 -12.97 6.30
C ALA A 233 2.57 -14.15 7.16
N GLU A 234 2.35 -15.39 6.74
CA GLU A 234 2.79 -16.56 7.47
C GLU A 234 4.32 -16.70 7.47
N ASN A 235 4.95 -16.40 6.34
CA ASN A 235 6.39 -16.50 6.15
C ASN A 235 7.12 -15.15 6.24
N ASP A 236 6.41 -14.05 6.50
CA ASP A 236 6.92 -12.66 6.52
C ASP A 236 7.78 -12.34 5.27
N THR A 237 7.25 -12.68 4.11
CA THR A 237 7.95 -12.54 2.82
C THR A 237 7.03 -12.01 1.73
N VAL A 238 7.64 -11.64 0.62
CA VAL A 238 6.93 -11.24 -0.61
C VAL A 238 7.17 -12.32 -1.65
N VAL A 239 6.10 -12.83 -2.22
CA VAL A 239 6.14 -13.86 -3.26
C VAL A 239 5.55 -13.34 -4.57
N ASN A 240 6.10 -13.77 -5.69
CA ASN A 240 5.48 -13.59 -6.99
C ASN A 240 4.34 -14.61 -7.11
N GLU A 241 3.10 -14.13 -7.15
CA GLU A 241 1.94 -15.01 -7.19
C GLU A 241 1.45 -15.26 -8.61
N TYR A 242 1.47 -14.22 -9.46
CA TYR A 242 1.04 -14.33 -10.85
C TYR A 242 2.01 -13.65 -11.79
N THR A 243 2.14 -14.19 -13.00
CA THR A 243 2.73 -13.51 -14.13
C THR A 243 1.65 -13.24 -15.17
N VAL A 244 1.57 -12.00 -15.64
CA VAL A 244 0.60 -11.56 -16.65
C VAL A 244 1.29 -11.51 -18.01
N SER A 245 0.72 -12.17 -19.01
CA SER A 245 1.22 -12.12 -20.37
C SER A 245 0.13 -11.67 -21.33
N PHE A 246 0.51 -10.88 -22.33
CA PHE A 246 -0.36 -10.45 -23.40
C PHE A 246 0.13 -11.12 -24.69
N GLU A 247 -0.66 -12.05 -25.23
CA GLU A 247 -0.38 -12.63 -26.53
C GLU A 247 -0.63 -11.55 -27.60
N ASP A 248 0.35 -11.32 -28.49
CA ASP A 248 0.27 -10.36 -29.58
C ASP A 248 0.31 -8.85 -29.25
N SER A 249 0.73 -8.44 -28.08
CA SER A 249 1.03 -7.02 -27.85
C SER A 249 2.28 -6.60 -28.64
N LYS A 250 2.06 -6.14 -29.85
CA LYS A 250 3.07 -5.35 -30.57
C LYS A 250 3.05 -3.93 -30.03
N PHE A 251 3.76 -3.67 -28.92
CA PHE A 251 4.08 -2.32 -28.46
C PHE A 251 5.47 -1.88 -28.95
#